data_a04e300a08ee0860b073aee4e905aeed
#
_entry.id   a04e300a08ee0860b073aee4e905aeed
#
_cell.length_a   1.000
_cell.length_b   1.000
_cell.length_c   1.000
_cell.angle_alpha   90.00
_cell.angle_beta   90.00
_cell.angle_gamma   90.00
#
_symmetry.space_group_name_H-M   'P 1'
#
loop_
_entity.id
_entity.type
_entity.pdbx_description
1 polymer ?
#
loop_
_entity_poly.entity_id
_entity_poly.type
_entity_poly.pdbx_seq_one_letter_code
_entity_poly.pdbx_strand_id
1 'polypeptide(L)'
;MIPKNRDRVLSREVTVTQIPSGDRSVLPNGTRIQIHQTLGGSYTVQTDSGLFRIDGKDGDALGEEASDHTIEAATLADGAPSPDALWDQLRKVYDPEIPVNIVDLGLVYSMDVEKTPESAFKVNVAMTLTAPGCGMGPAIAEDAKSKILLVPGVGDADVRITWDPPWNQSMISEEGKMKLGLV
;
A
#
# COMPACT_ATOMS: atom_id res chain seq x y z
N MET A 1 -2.47 3.79 29.84
CA MET A 1 -1.58 3.24 28.80
C MET A 1 -0.71 4.38 28.30
N ILE A 2 0.59 4.36 28.62
CA ILE A 2 1.53 5.44 28.24
C ILE A 2 1.67 5.42 26.72
N PRO A 3 1.49 6.54 25.98
CA PRO A 3 1.72 6.55 24.55
C PRO A 3 3.16 6.15 24.28
N LYS A 4 3.37 5.08 23.51
CA LYS A 4 4.69 4.74 22.96
C LYS A 4 5.22 6.00 22.29
N ASN A 5 6.40 6.45 22.70
CA ASN A 5 7.07 7.58 22.06
C ASN A 5 7.10 7.33 20.55
N ARG A 6 6.42 8.17 19.78
CA ARG A 6 6.29 8.05 18.33
C ARG A 6 7.45 8.69 17.58
N ASP A 7 8.31 9.39 18.32
CA ASP A 7 9.51 10.03 17.75
C ASP A 7 10.60 8.98 17.57
N ARG A 8 11.20 8.97 16.40
CA ARG A 8 12.31 8.09 16.01
C ARG A 8 13.38 8.88 15.27
N VAL A 9 14.55 8.26 15.18
CA VAL A 9 15.64 8.73 14.33
C VAL A 9 16.02 7.56 13.42
N LEU A 10 16.07 7.80 12.12
CA LEU A 10 16.44 6.76 11.17
C LEU A 10 17.87 6.28 11.41
N SER A 11 18.04 4.97 11.54
CA SER A 11 19.34 4.32 11.76
C SER A 11 20.13 4.10 10.47
N ARG A 12 19.49 4.25 9.31
CA ARG A 12 20.08 4.20 7.97
C ARG A 12 19.24 5.04 6.99
N GLU A 13 19.72 5.24 5.78
CA GLU A 13 18.92 5.84 4.74
C GLU A 13 17.78 4.90 4.31
N VAL A 14 16.65 5.47 3.93
CA VAL A 14 15.44 4.74 3.54
C VAL A 14 14.78 5.40 2.35
N THR A 15 14.40 4.58 1.36
CA THR A 15 13.54 5.04 0.28
C THR A 15 12.11 5.18 0.79
N VAL A 16 11.52 6.32 0.53
CA VAL A 16 10.18 6.68 1.03
C VAL A 16 9.29 7.16 -0.11
N THR A 17 7.98 7.11 0.11
CA THR A 17 7.01 7.68 -0.81
C THR A 17 6.39 8.92 -0.16
N GLN A 18 6.47 10.06 -0.82
CA GLN A 18 5.89 11.31 -0.34
C GLN A 18 4.36 11.28 -0.40
N ILE A 19 3.73 11.73 0.64
CA ILE A 19 2.28 11.86 0.71
C ILE A 19 1.93 13.36 0.57
N PRO A 20 0.98 13.74 -0.28
CA PRO A 20 0.08 12.88 -1.08
C PRO A 20 0.55 12.60 -2.50
N SER A 21 1.66 13.15 -2.95
CA SER A 21 2.08 13.15 -4.38
C SER A 21 2.41 11.77 -4.93
N GLY A 22 2.82 10.82 -4.08
CA GLY A 22 3.29 9.50 -4.51
C GLY A 22 4.74 9.49 -5.02
N ASP A 23 5.44 10.61 -4.95
CA ASP A 23 6.83 10.71 -5.41
C ASP A 23 7.77 9.91 -4.50
N ARG A 24 8.71 9.22 -5.12
CA ARG A 24 9.77 8.52 -4.39
C ARG A 24 10.88 9.47 -4.02
N SER A 25 11.34 9.37 -2.79
CA SER A 25 12.43 10.15 -2.22
C SER A 25 13.29 9.28 -1.31
N VAL A 26 14.40 9.82 -0.84
CA VAL A 26 15.28 9.14 0.13
C VAL A 26 15.42 10.03 1.36
N LEU A 27 15.15 9.46 2.52
CA LEU A 27 15.45 10.10 3.80
C LEU A 27 16.81 9.57 4.30
N PRO A 28 17.76 10.46 4.60
CA PRO A 28 19.09 10.05 5.04
C PRO A 28 19.07 9.49 6.47
N ASN A 29 20.13 8.75 6.79
CA ASN A 29 20.42 8.35 8.17
C ASN A 29 20.43 9.57 9.11
N GLY A 30 19.88 9.42 10.29
CA GLY A 30 19.81 10.49 11.30
C GLY A 30 18.60 11.41 11.12
N THR A 31 17.76 11.21 10.11
CA THR A 31 16.51 11.98 9.96
C THR A 31 15.58 11.73 11.15
N ARG A 32 15.12 12.80 11.76
CA ARG A 32 14.09 12.75 12.81
C ARG A 32 12.73 12.56 12.16
N ILE A 33 11.98 11.61 12.67
CA ILE A 33 10.64 11.28 12.19
C ILE A 33 9.69 11.10 13.37
N GLN A 34 8.42 11.33 13.13
CA GLN A 34 7.35 10.99 14.04
C GLN A 34 6.39 10.01 13.36
N ILE A 35 6.20 8.84 13.96
CA ILE A 35 5.27 7.83 13.43
C ILE A 35 3.83 8.27 13.73
N HIS A 36 3.06 8.56 12.68
CA HIS A 36 1.65 8.90 12.79
C HIS A 36 0.77 7.67 12.82
N GLN A 37 1.06 6.71 11.94
CA GLN A 37 0.21 5.56 11.73
C GLN A 37 1.02 4.35 11.26
N THR A 38 0.56 3.16 11.65
CA THR A 38 1.07 1.88 11.14
C THR A 38 -0.12 1.08 10.64
N LEU A 39 -0.26 0.96 9.33
CA LEU A 39 -1.35 0.22 8.68
C LEU A 39 -0.81 -0.58 7.50
N GLY A 40 -1.37 -1.79 7.30
CA GLY A 40 -1.03 -2.63 6.17
C GLY A 40 0.45 -3.02 6.08
N GLY A 41 1.18 -2.99 7.21
CA GLY A 41 2.61 -3.26 7.23
C GLY A 41 3.47 -2.13 6.67
N SER A 42 2.97 -0.90 6.65
CA SER A 42 3.72 0.31 6.31
C SER A 42 3.60 1.35 7.41
N TYR A 43 4.53 2.28 7.46
CA TYR A 43 4.58 3.37 8.44
C TYR A 43 4.32 4.70 7.74
N THR A 44 3.35 5.47 8.23
CA THR A 44 3.21 6.89 7.86
C THR A 44 3.96 7.73 8.86
N VAL A 45 4.93 8.48 8.38
CA VAL A 45 5.83 9.29 9.22
C VAL A 45 5.82 10.76 8.80
N GLN A 46 5.91 11.63 9.79
CA GLN A 46 6.10 13.07 9.61
C GLN A 46 7.58 13.41 9.80
N THR A 47 8.09 14.26 8.91
CA THR A 47 9.40 14.91 9.02
C THR A 47 9.26 16.43 8.90
N ASP A 48 10.35 17.15 9.04
CA ASP A 48 10.39 18.60 8.75
C ASP A 48 10.08 18.93 7.28
N SER A 49 10.27 17.94 6.38
CA SER A 49 10.06 18.08 4.93
C SER A 49 8.66 17.65 4.47
N GLY A 50 7.84 17.09 5.35
CA GLY A 50 6.48 16.65 5.03
C GLY A 50 6.15 15.24 5.52
N LEU A 51 5.10 14.69 4.95
CA LEU A 51 4.56 13.37 5.28
C LEU A 51 5.08 12.34 4.28
N PHE A 52 5.53 11.20 4.79
CA PHE A 52 6.07 10.11 3.98
C PHE A 52 5.55 8.76 4.43
N ARG A 53 5.51 7.82 3.50
CA ARG A 53 5.29 6.40 3.79
C ARG A 53 6.60 5.65 3.69
N ILE A 54 6.87 4.82 4.69
CA ILE A 54 7.99 3.87 4.75
C ILE A 54 7.42 2.47 4.67
N ASP A 55 7.97 1.64 3.80
CA ASP A 55 7.55 0.24 3.68
C ASP A 55 7.96 -0.58 4.92
N GLY A 56 7.15 -1.56 5.28
CA GLY A 56 7.39 -2.37 6.48
C GLY A 56 8.71 -3.15 6.49
N LYS A 57 9.24 -3.50 5.31
CA LYS A 57 10.56 -4.11 5.15
C LYS A 57 11.69 -3.23 5.70
N ASP A 58 11.47 -1.92 5.74
CA ASP A 58 12.40 -0.92 6.25
C ASP A 58 12.12 -0.51 7.70
N GLY A 59 11.30 -1.28 8.43
CA GLY A 59 10.96 -1.06 9.83
C GLY A 59 12.20 -1.06 10.75
N ASP A 60 13.24 -1.82 10.41
CA ASP A 60 14.51 -1.85 11.11
C ASP A 60 15.16 -0.45 11.22
N ALA A 61 15.02 0.37 10.18
CA ALA A 61 15.51 1.76 10.20
C ALA A 61 14.80 2.65 11.24
N LEU A 62 13.59 2.26 11.64
CA LEU A 62 12.78 2.93 12.66
C LEU A 62 12.99 2.35 14.06
N GLY A 63 13.79 1.28 14.20
CA GLY A 63 13.93 0.51 15.43
C GLY A 63 12.70 -0.36 15.72
N GLU A 64 11.89 -0.64 14.72
CA GLU A 64 10.77 -1.59 14.76
C GLU A 64 11.23 -2.91 14.13
N GLU A 65 10.51 -4.02 14.38
CA GLU A 65 10.79 -5.26 13.66
C GLU A 65 10.48 -5.06 12.17
N ALA A 66 11.44 -5.40 11.30
CA ALA A 66 11.18 -5.45 9.87
C ALA A 66 10.07 -6.48 9.63
N SER A 67 8.99 -6.04 9.03
CA SER A 67 7.94 -6.95 8.62
C SER A 67 8.45 -7.77 7.44
N ASP A 68 9.00 -8.94 7.71
CA ASP A 68 9.38 -9.88 6.67
C ASP A 68 8.09 -10.46 6.08
N HIS A 69 7.63 -9.84 5.01
CA HIS A 69 6.48 -10.31 4.25
C HIS A 69 6.92 -11.42 3.30
N THR A 70 7.42 -12.52 3.87
CA THR A 70 7.61 -13.74 3.10
C THR A 70 6.23 -14.24 2.71
N ILE A 71 5.86 -13.99 1.46
CA ILE A 71 4.62 -14.47 0.88
C ILE A 71 4.85 -15.95 0.52
N GLU A 72 4.54 -16.84 1.47
CA GLU A 72 4.64 -18.28 1.24
C GLU A 72 3.62 -18.73 0.18
N ALA A 73 4.05 -19.59 -0.73
CA ALA A 73 3.22 -20.23 -1.77
C ALA A 73 2.45 -19.25 -2.69
N ALA A 74 3.07 -18.16 -3.08
CA ALA A 74 2.44 -17.10 -3.87
C ALA A 74 2.47 -17.32 -5.39
N THR A 75 3.02 -18.44 -5.87
CA THR A 75 3.10 -18.76 -7.30
C THR A 75 2.32 -20.02 -7.65
N LEU A 76 1.72 -20.01 -8.84
CA LEU A 76 1.10 -21.17 -9.45
C LEU A 76 2.15 -22.08 -10.09
N ALA A 77 1.76 -23.29 -10.53
CA ALA A 77 2.66 -24.28 -11.11
C ALA A 77 3.40 -23.80 -12.38
N ASP A 78 2.84 -22.83 -13.09
CA ASP A 78 3.43 -22.19 -14.27
C ASP A 78 4.31 -20.97 -13.95
N GLY A 79 4.53 -20.67 -12.66
CA GLY A 79 5.28 -19.53 -12.19
C GLY A 79 4.48 -18.23 -12.14
N ALA A 80 3.20 -18.24 -12.50
CA ALA A 80 2.33 -17.06 -12.38
C ALA A 80 2.09 -16.69 -10.91
N PRO A 81 1.95 -15.39 -10.60
CA PRO A 81 1.59 -14.96 -9.26
C PRO A 81 0.19 -15.49 -8.90
N SER A 82 0.04 -15.96 -7.67
CA SER A 82 -1.26 -16.41 -7.17
C SER A 82 -2.23 -15.23 -7.09
N PRO A 83 -3.44 -15.31 -7.66
CA PRO A 83 -4.45 -14.27 -7.52
C PRO A 83 -4.79 -13.97 -6.05
N ASP A 84 -4.86 -15.00 -5.21
CA ASP A 84 -5.15 -14.82 -3.77
C ASP A 84 -4.06 -14.00 -3.09
N ALA A 85 -2.79 -14.28 -3.39
CA ALA A 85 -1.66 -13.50 -2.85
C ALA A 85 -1.69 -12.04 -3.31
N LEU A 86 -2.08 -11.77 -4.55
CA LEU A 86 -2.24 -10.42 -5.07
C LEU A 86 -3.37 -9.68 -4.34
N TRP A 87 -4.53 -10.30 -4.16
CA TRP A 87 -5.64 -9.73 -3.40
C TRP A 87 -5.27 -9.49 -1.95
N ASP A 88 -4.52 -10.39 -1.31
CA ASP A 88 -4.05 -10.22 0.06
C ASP A 88 -3.09 -9.03 0.20
N GLN A 89 -2.27 -8.76 -0.82
CA GLN A 89 -1.44 -7.56 -0.84
C GLN A 89 -2.27 -6.29 -1.00
N LEU A 90 -3.27 -6.28 -1.87
CA LEU A 90 -4.19 -5.15 -2.03
C LEU A 90 -4.99 -4.86 -0.76
N ARG A 91 -5.35 -5.88 0.03
CA ARG A 91 -6.00 -5.70 1.35
C ARG A 91 -5.10 -5.05 2.41
N LYS A 92 -3.81 -4.90 2.14
CA LYS A 92 -2.86 -4.18 3.02
C LYS A 92 -2.71 -2.70 2.63
N VAL A 93 -3.37 -2.26 1.57
CA VAL A 93 -3.37 -0.86 1.12
C VAL A 93 -4.55 -0.14 1.75
N TYR A 94 -4.27 1.00 2.38
CA TYR A 94 -5.26 1.80 3.10
C TYR A 94 -5.26 3.23 2.58
N ASP A 95 -6.44 3.85 2.58
CA ASP A 95 -6.54 5.30 2.57
C ASP A 95 -6.07 5.81 3.94
N PRO A 96 -5.16 6.80 4.03
CA PRO A 96 -4.65 7.29 5.31
C PRO A 96 -5.73 7.86 6.25
N GLU A 97 -6.86 8.27 5.72
CA GLU A 97 -7.95 8.87 6.47
C GLU A 97 -9.04 7.85 6.88
N ILE A 98 -9.05 6.68 6.25
CA ILE A 98 -10.09 5.68 6.42
C ILE A 98 -9.48 4.36 6.94
N PRO A 99 -9.88 3.83 8.11
CA PRO A 99 -9.30 2.63 8.70
C PRO A 99 -9.81 1.33 8.06
N VAL A 100 -10.04 1.35 6.74
CA VAL A 100 -10.48 0.22 5.94
C VAL A 100 -9.62 0.14 4.68
N ASN A 101 -9.21 -1.06 4.29
CA ASN A 101 -8.38 -1.25 3.11
C ASN A 101 -9.15 -0.98 1.81
N ILE A 102 -8.42 -0.73 0.72
CA ILE A 102 -9.01 -0.36 -0.57
C ILE A 102 -9.89 -1.45 -1.18
N VAL A 103 -9.67 -2.72 -0.87
CA VAL A 103 -10.49 -3.84 -1.35
C VAL A 103 -11.85 -3.82 -0.65
N ASP A 104 -11.86 -3.74 0.66
CA ASP A 104 -13.11 -3.69 1.46
C ASP A 104 -13.88 -2.39 1.25
N LEU A 105 -13.22 -1.30 0.89
CA LEU A 105 -13.86 -0.06 0.46
C LEU A 105 -14.51 -0.16 -0.94
N GLY A 106 -14.26 -1.24 -1.68
CA GLY A 106 -14.77 -1.38 -3.05
C GLY A 106 -14.07 -0.47 -4.05
N LEU A 107 -12.83 -0.08 -3.78
CA LEU A 107 -12.06 0.81 -4.66
C LEU A 107 -11.34 0.07 -5.79
N VAL A 108 -11.13 -1.23 -5.67
CA VAL A 108 -10.48 -2.05 -6.70
C VAL A 108 -11.54 -2.62 -7.62
N TYR A 109 -11.51 -2.22 -8.88
CA TYR A 109 -12.49 -2.64 -9.89
C TYR A 109 -12.08 -3.88 -10.67
N SER A 110 -10.79 -3.99 -11.01
CA SER A 110 -10.24 -5.18 -11.66
C SER A 110 -8.78 -5.38 -11.30
N MET A 111 -8.35 -6.62 -11.42
CA MET A 111 -6.97 -7.04 -11.29
C MET A 111 -6.73 -8.17 -12.31
N ASP A 112 -5.88 -7.90 -13.28
CA ASP A 112 -5.56 -8.80 -14.37
C ASP A 112 -4.07 -9.13 -14.38
N VAL A 113 -3.75 -10.39 -14.69
CA VAL A 113 -2.36 -10.88 -14.78
C VAL A 113 -2.07 -11.23 -16.22
N GLU A 114 -1.07 -10.61 -16.81
CA GLU A 114 -0.63 -10.83 -18.18
C GLU A 114 0.80 -11.38 -18.19
N LYS A 115 1.04 -12.40 -19.04
CA LYS A 115 2.40 -12.91 -19.27
C LYS A 115 3.12 -12.00 -20.27
N THR A 116 4.29 -11.52 -19.89
CA THR A 116 5.13 -10.72 -20.77
C THR A 116 6.02 -11.61 -21.66
N PRO A 117 6.52 -11.09 -22.81
CA PRO A 117 7.43 -11.84 -23.68
C PRO A 117 8.71 -12.31 -22.98
N GLU A 118 9.12 -11.66 -21.92
CA GLU A 118 10.33 -11.92 -21.12
C GLU A 118 10.12 -13.02 -20.06
N SER A 119 8.98 -13.72 -20.13
CA SER A 119 8.58 -14.77 -19.17
C SER A 119 8.32 -14.27 -17.73
N ALA A 120 8.18 -12.98 -17.56
CA ALA A 120 7.69 -12.36 -16.34
C ALA A 120 6.17 -12.16 -16.41
N PHE A 121 5.55 -11.77 -15.31
CA PHE A 121 4.13 -11.44 -15.27
C PHE A 121 3.94 -9.98 -14.94
N LYS A 122 3.05 -9.32 -15.67
CA LYS A 122 2.59 -7.97 -15.39
C LYS A 122 1.21 -8.01 -14.77
N VAL A 123 1.03 -7.26 -13.70
CA VAL A 123 -0.26 -7.11 -13.03
C VAL A 123 -0.85 -5.75 -13.34
N ASN A 124 -2.05 -5.72 -13.91
CA ASN A 124 -2.78 -4.50 -14.20
C ASN A 124 -3.93 -4.36 -13.20
N VAL A 125 -4.00 -3.25 -12.50
CA VAL A 125 -5.07 -2.94 -11.54
C VAL A 125 -5.79 -1.68 -11.97
N ALA A 126 -7.11 -1.75 -12.06
CA ALA A 126 -7.98 -0.58 -12.17
C ALA A 126 -8.63 -0.33 -10.82
N MET A 127 -8.44 0.87 -10.29
CA MET A 127 -9.01 1.28 -9.01
C MET A 127 -9.60 2.68 -9.09
N THR A 128 -10.39 3.02 -8.10
CA THR A 128 -10.95 4.37 -7.95
C THR A 128 -10.65 4.93 -6.56
N LEU A 129 -11.17 6.11 -6.29
CA LEU A 129 -11.08 6.78 -4.99
C LEU A 129 -12.49 7.15 -4.52
N THR A 130 -12.63 7.41 -3.22
CA THR A 130 -13.93 7.77 -2.62
C THR A 130 -14.46 9.12 -3.09
N ALA A 131 -13.58 10.00 -3.57
CA ALA A 131 -13.97 11.29 -4.12
C ALA A 131 -13.03 11.74 -5.25
N PRO A 132 -13.57 12.35 -6.33
CA PRO A 132 -12.76 13.02 -7.34
C PRO A 132 -11.96 14.16 -6.70
N GLY A 133 -10.69 14.29 -7.10
CA GLY A 133 -9.81 15.34 -6.56
C GLY A 133 -9.18 15.03 -5.21
N CYS A 134 -9.33 13.79 -4.70
CA CYS A 134 -8.56 13.32 -3.56
C CYS A 134 -7.07 13.36 -3.89
N GLY A 135 -6.31 14.24 -3.25
CA GLY A 135 -4.87 14.40 -3.45
C GLY A 135 -4.04 13.17 -3.07
N MET A 136 -4.67 12.19 -2.40
CA MET A 136 -4.03 10.95 -1.94
C MET A 136 -3.95 9.85 -3.02
N GLY A 137 -4.64 10.03 -4.15
CA GLY A 137 -4.68 9.03 -5.22
C GLY A 137 -3.32 8.51 -5.65
N PRO A 138 -2.36 9.36 -6.00
CA PRO A 138 -1.03 8.93 -6.40
C PRO A 138 -0.29 8.12 -5.33
N ALA A 139 -0.40 8.51 -4.06
CA ALA A 139 0.23 7.79 -2.96
C ALA A 139 -0.39 6.40 -2.73
N ILE A 140 -1.71 6.29 -2.83
CA ILE A 140 -2.44 5.00 -2.69
C ILE A 140 -2.11 4.08 -3.86
N ALA A 141 -2.08 4.59 -5.09
CA ALA A 141 -1.73 3.82 -6.28
C ALA A 141 -0.28 3.31 -6.22
N GLU A 142 0.65 4.15 -5.77
CA GLU A 142 2.06 3.74 -5.59
C GLU A 142 2.21 2.71 -4.45
N ASP A 143 1.44 2.82 -3.38
CA ASP A 143 1.40 1.81 -2.32
C ASP A 143 0.88 0.46 -2.85
N ALA A 144 -0.21 0.47 -3.61
CA ALA A 144 -0.76 -0.72 -4.24
C ALA A 144 0.27 -1.37 -5.17
N LYS A 145 0.91 -0.58 -6.04
CA LYS A 145 1.97 -1.05 -6.93
C LYS A 145 3.13 -1.69 -6.18
N SER A 146 3.63 -1.02 -5.15
CA SER A 146 4.75 -1.53 -4.34
C SER A 146 4.43 -2.87 -3.68
N LYS A 147 3.22 -3.04 -3.17
CA LYS A 147 2.78 -4.28 -2.53
C LYS A 147 2.56 -5.42 -3.52
N ILE A 148 2.03 -5.14 -4.70
CA ILE A 148 1.87 -6.14 -5.78
C ILE A 148 3.25 -6.64 -6.23
N LEU A 149 4.24 -5.76 -6.37
CA LEU A 149 5.60 -6.12 -6.76
C LEU A 149 6.33 -7.02 -5.75
N LEU A 150 5.83 -7.14 -4.52
CA LEU A 150 6.35 -8.09 -3.53
C LEU A 150 5.91 -9.53 -3.79
N VAL A 151 4.87 -9.75 -4.59
CA VAL A 151 4.38 -11.09 -4.89
C VAL A 151 5.33 -11.80 -5.85
N PRO A 152 5.85 -12.99 -5.50
CA PRO A 152 6.70 -13.77 -6.39
C PRO A 152 6.05 -14.03 -7.75
N GLY A 153 6.83 -13.90 -8.82
CA GLY A 153 6.35 -14.04 -10.20
C GLY A 153 5.97 -12.71 -10.86
N VAL A 154 5.72 -11.65 -10.09
CA VAL A 154 5.40 -10.33 -10.63
C VAL A 154 6.69 -9.62 -11.05
N GLY A 155 6.81 -9.31 -12.36
CA GLY A 155 7.93 -8.52 -12.90
C GLY A 155 7.61 -7.05 -13.06
N ASP A 156 6.34 -6.70 -13.26
CA ASP A 156 5.87 -5.32 -13.38
C ASP A 156 4.43 -5.18 -12.87
N ALA A 157 4.05 -3.98 -12.48
CA ALA A 157 2.70 -3.65 -12.05
C ALA A 157 2.29 -2.27 -12.56
N ASP A 158 1.07 -2.18 -13.07
CA ASP A 158 0.44 -0.93 -13.49
C ASP A 158 -0.86 -0.73 -12.70
N VAL A 159 -0.94 0.37 -11.97
CA VAL A 159 -2.12 0.71 -11.16
C VAL A 159 -2.71 2.00 -11.73
N ARG A 160 -3.91 1.91 -12.27
CA ARG A 160 -4.61 3.02 -12.90
C ARG A 160 -5.80 3.47 -12.07
N ILE A 161 -5.95 4.78 -11.94
CA ILE A 161 -7.13 5.38 -11.32
C ILE A 161 -8.16 5.63 -12.42
N THR A 162 -9.36 5.13 -12.24
CA THR A 162 -10.53 5.36 -13.10
C THR A 162 -11.67 5.97 -12.30
N TRP A 163 -12.50 6.74 -12.96
CA TRP A 163 -13.67 7.41 -12.37
C TRP A 163 -14.99 6.85 -12.90
N ASP A 164 -14.92 5.80 -13.70
CA ASP A 164 -16.08 5.15 -14.28
C ASP A 164 -16.04 3.62 -14.02
N PRO A 165 -17.04 3.08 -13.34
CA PRO A 165 -18.19 3.77 -12.71
C PRO A 165 -17.77 4.61 -11.51
N PRO A 166 -18.55 5.66 -11.13
CA PRO A 166 -18.27 6.45 -9.94
C PRO A 166 -18.49 5.60 -8.68
N TRP A 167 -17.56 5.72 -7.72
CA TRP A 167 -17.68 5.02 -6.45
C TRP A 167 -18.86 5.54 -5.61
N ASN A 168 -19.47 4.63 -4.86
CA ASN A 168 -20.49 4.95 -3.86
C ASN A 168 -20.41 3.97 -2.68
N GLN A 169 -21.03 4.31 -1.56
CA GLN A 169 -20.97 3.53 -0.33
C GLN A 169 -21.54 2.11 -0.43
N SER A 170 -22.39 1.82 -1.42
CA SER A 170 -22.93 0.46 -1.60
C SER A 170 -21.85 -0.53 -2.08
N MET A 171 -20.75 -0.03 -2.60
CA MET A 171 -19.60 -0.84 -3.03
C MET A 171 -18.73 -1.33 -1.87
N ILE A 172 -18.90 -0.78 -0.67
CA ILE A 172 -18.17 -1.21 0.54
C ILE A 172 -18.64 -2.62 0.92
N SER A 173 -17.67 -3.52 1.19
CA SER A 173 -17.96 -4.87 1.65
C SER A 173 -18.68 -4.85 3.02
N GLU A 174 -19.35 -5.94 3.38
CA GLU A 174 -19.98 -6.06 4.70
C GLU A 174 -18.97 -5.91 5.83
N GLU A 175 -17.76 -6.46 5.65
CA GLU A 175 -16.66 -6.30 6.61
C GLU A 175 -16.23 -4.83 6.73
N GLY A 176 -16.11 -4.14 5.60
CA GLY A 176 -15.79 -2.71 5.56
C GLY A 176 -16.86 -1.86 6.25
N LYS A 177 -18.14 -2.16 6.01
CA LYS A 177 -19.26 -1.48 6.68
C LYS A 177 -19.25 -1.69 8.19
N MET A 178 -18.98 -2.92 8.65
CA MET A 178 -18.85 -3.19 10.09
C MET A 178 -17.70 -2.39 10.72
N LYS A 179 -16.54 -2.34 10.06
CA LYS A 179 -15.40 -1.56 10.55
C LYS A 179 -15.68 -0.05 10.62
N LEU A 180 -16.55 0.44 9.75
CA LEU A 180 -16.96 1.85 9.70
C LEU A 180 -18.17 2.16 10.58
N GLY A 181 -18.79 1.16 11.19
CA GLY A 181 -19.99 1.33 12.01
C GLY A 181 -21.24 1.69 11.18
N LEU A 182 -21.31 1.23 9.94
CA LEU A 182 -22.44 1.49 9.02
C LEU A 182 -23.53 0.40 9.08
N VAL A 183 -23.32 -0.66 9.84
CA VAL A 183 -24.24 -1.77 10.10
C VAL A 183 -24.24 -2.10 11.57
#